data_690fb594b8ff3b688cc34912e9c12a6b
#
_entry.id   690fb594b8ff3b688cc34912e9c12a6b
#
_cell.length_a   1.000
_cell.length_b   1.000
_cell.length_c   1.000
_cell.angle_alpha   90.00
_cell.angle_beta   90.00
_cell.angle_gamma   90.00
#
_symmetry.space_group_name_H-M   'P 1'
#
loop_
_entity.id
_entity.type
_entity.pdbx_description
1 polymer ?
#
loop_
_entity_poly.entity_id
_entity_poly.type
_entity_poly.pdbx_seq_one_letter_code
_entity_poly.pdbx_strand_id
1 'polypeptide(L)'
;MKRIISRVISLALAAALTAAMSVAAMADCTTGGCKQCESEGLTFTGLYATAEYAKISETQHAQYFVCNNGHKQLRYTSDGQFRDVSSHVASKNATCTHSGLTAGSHCGRPGCGEVLVPQTVVEQLPHTFDKGVVTSPTCFREGYTTYTCTVCKTQVITDKVAPLSHWYAEWTPAGKWMNSAPCKRPGCTYTKTTDCAKWEFLLNVEGEEKPVQYTVCPVCGQTSDDTRLEMVSNVVTKPITGWTPEGDLLFRQGELKNGEKIICVSFEFDARLAQDTGKTNFTVPASLLDGYKVMLLDADGNETQLDVDVSGTRATFQLDFGTVVDGHRIPVRMLHLVPTV
;
A
#
# COMPACT_ATOMS: atom_id res chain seq x y z
N MET A 1 -13.54 -17.43 37.92
CA MET A 1 -13.45 -18.48 36.89
C MET A 1 -13.13 -19.90 37.38
N LYS A 2 -12.61 -20.14 38.58
CA LYS A 2 -12.29 -21.51 39.10
C LYS A 2 -13.49 -22.29 39.69
N ARG A 3 -14.64 -21.68 39.92
CA ARG A 3 -15.81 -22.34 40.53
C ARG A 3 -16.85 -22.90 39.53
N ILE A 4 -16.77 -22.57 38.28
CA ILE A 4 -17.73 -23.03 37.26
C ILE A 4 -17.25 -24.34 36.60
N ILE A 5 -15.94 -24.52 36.49
CA ILE A 5 -15.34 -25.73 35.87
C ILE A 5 -15.55 -26.99 36.76
N SER A 6 -15.59 -26.83 38.09
CA SER A 6 -15.80 -27.95 39.02
C SER A 6 -17.21 -28.53 38.99
N ARG A 7 -18.23 -27.75 38.59
CA ARG A 7 -19.64 -28.23 38.55
C ARG A 7 -19.98 -28.95 37.25
N VAL A 8 -19.31 -28.64 36.15
CA VAL A 8 -19.54 -29.28 34.85
C VAL A 8 -18.91 -30.67 34.81
N ILE A 9 -17.74 -30.83 35.44
CA ILE A 9 -17.06 -32.13 35.51
C ILE A 9 -17.84 -33.11 36.42
N SER A 10 -18.46 -32.62 37.48
CA SER A 10 -19.26 -33.49 38.39
C SER A 10 -20.57 -33.96 37.78
N LEU A 11 -21.21 -33.19 36.88
CA LEU A 11 -22.41 -33.62 36.16
C LEU A 11 -22.11 -34.64 35.05
N ALA A 12 -20.96 -34.50 34.37
CA ALA A 12 -20.56 -35.42 33.30
C ALA A 12 -20.19 -36.82 33.88
N LEU A 13 -19.55 -36.86 35.07
CA LEU A 13 -19.24 -38.12 35.73
C LEU A 13 -20.47 -38.82 36.31
N ALA A 14 -21.46 -38.07 36.77
CA ALA A 14 -22.72 -38.65 37.30
C ALA A 14 -23.59 -39.25 36.17
N ALA A 15 -23.61 -38.62 34.98
CA ALA A 15 -24.34 -39.15 33.83
C ALA A 15 -23.68 -40.42 33.23
N ALA A 16 -22.36 -40.50 33.27
CA ALA A 16 -21.63 -41.69 32.80
C ALA A 16 -21.77 -42.91 33.73
N LEU A 17 -21.88 -42.68 35.06
CA LEU A 17 -22.08 -43.75 36.00
C LEU A 17 -23.52 -44.31 36.00
N THR A 18 -24.54 -43.51 35.70
CA THR A 18 -25.92 -43.98 35.61
C THR A 18 -26.21 -44.75 34.33
N ALA A 19 -25.52 -44.46 33.25
CA ALA A 19 -25.65 -45.23 32.00
C ALA A 19 -24.97 -46.62 32.10
N ALA A 20 -23.85 -46.72 32.83
CA ALA A 20 -23.13 -48.00 33.01
C ALA A 20 -23.85 -49.00 33.91
N MET A 21 -24.69 -48.54 34.85
CA MET A 21 -25.42 -49.45 35.74
C MET A 21 -26.69 -50.06 35.14
N SER A 22 -27.25 -49.47 34.07
CA SER A 22 -28.46 -50.00 33.45
C SER A 22 -28.22 -51.11 32.42
N VAL A 23 -26.99 -51.22 31.92
CA VAL A 23 -26.64 -52.23 30.89
C VAL A 23 -26.34 -53.60 31.47
N ALA A 24 -25.86 -53.65 32.70
CA ALA A 24 -25.52 -54.94 33.34
C ALA A 24 -26.77 -55.77 33.77
N ALA A 25 -27.94 -55.16 33.88
CA ALA A 25 -29.17 -55.84 34.30
C ALA A 25 -30.03 -56.41 33.15
N MET A 26 -29.61 -56.18 31.87
CA MET A 26 -30.40 -56.58 30.71
C MET A 26 -29.79 -57.68 29.85
N ALA A 27 -28.74 -58.30 30.31
CA ALA A 27 -27.95 -59.19 29.48
C ALA A 27 -28.36 -60.67 29.65
N ASP A 28 -29.59 -61.04 29.53
CA ASP A 28 -29.88 -62.46 29.43
C ASP A 28 -31.21 -62.82 28.76
N CYS A 29 -31.33 -62.48 27.48
CA CYS A 29 -32.37 -63.08 26.65
C CYS A 29 -31.71 -63.70 25.42
N THR A 30 -31.09 -64.80 25.64
CA THR A 30 -30.59 -65.68 24.61
C THR A 30 -31.74 -66.60 24.10
N THR A 31 -31.96 -66.51 22.76
CA THR A 31 -32.79 -67.50 22.02
C THR A 31 -34.28 -67.61 22.32
N GLY A 32 -35.05 -66.87 21.55
CA GLY A 32 -36.41 -67.27 21.17
C GLY A 32 -37.60 -66.83 22.04
N GLY A 33 -37.39 -66.32 23.25
CA GLY A 33 -38.45 -65.92 24.15
C GLY A 33 -38.24 -64.57 24.83
N CYS A 34 -39.20 -64.10 25.62
CA CYS A 34 -39.12 -62.97 26.52
C CYS A 34 -39.18 -63.46 27.93
N LYS A 35 -38.05 -63.51 28.67
CA LYS A 35 -37.96 -63.97 30.03
C LYS A 35 -38.91 -63.22 30.99
N GLN A 36 -39.16 -61.99 30.73
CA GLN A 36 -40.08 -61.21 31.53
C GLN A 36 -41.54 -61.65 31.31
N CYS A 37 -41.94 -61.98 30.05
CA CYS A 37 -43.23 -62.63 29.83
C CYS A 37 -43.35 -63.93 30.49
N GLU A 38 -42.27 -64.72 30.46
CA GLU A 38 -42.23 -66.08 31.12
C GLU A 38 -42.37 -65.93 32.60
N SER A 39 -41.67 -65.02 33.25
CA SER A 39 -41.78 -64.76 34.67
C SER A 39 -43.11 -64.23 35.12
N GLU A 40 -43.82 -63.50 34.24
CA GLU A 40 -45.11 -62.89 34.47
C GLU A 40 -46.26 -63.84 34.03
N GLY A 41 -45.97 -65.01 33.48
CA GLY A 41 -46.93 -65.97 33.01
C GLY A 41 -47.72 -65.46 31.79
N LEU A 42 -47.12 -64.53 31.01
CA LEU A 42 -47.73 -63.96 29.86
C LEU A 42 -47.38 -64.73 28.57
N THR A 43 -48.31 -64.77 27.67
CA THR A 43 -48.07 -65.39 26.36
C THR A 43 -47.19 -64.50 25.48
N PHE A 44 -46.04 -65.06 25.11
CA PHE A 44 -45.11 -64.51 24.18
C PHE A 44 -45.47 -64.90 22.72
N THR A 45 -45.70 -63.96 21.88
CA THR A 45 -46.07 -64.20 20.46
C THR A 45 -45.02 -63.69 19.47
N GLY A 46 -44.11 -62.82 19.91
CA GLY A 46 -43.03 -62.33 19.04
C GLY A 46 -42.33 -61.09 19.56
N LEU A 47 -41.24 -60.74 18.92
CA LEU A 47 -40.45 -59.55 19.14
C LEU A 47 -40.51 -58.67 17.92
N TYR A 48 -40.67 -57.39 18.15
CA TYR A 48 -40.74 -56.35 17.14
C TYR A 48 -39.56 -55.42 17.32
N ALA A 49 -38.79 -55.19 16.25
CA ALA A 49 -37.68 -54.26 16.27
C ALA A 49 -38.17 -52.81 16.52
N THR A 50 -37.50 -52.11 17.42
CA THR A 50 -37.75 -50.68 17.61
C THR A 50 -36.71 -49.86 16.84
N ALA A 51 -36.91 -48.57 16.78
CA ALA A 51 -35.90 -47.64 16.22
C ALA A 51 -34.81 -47.28 17.26
N GLU A 52 -34.87 -47.83 18.46
CA GLU A 52 -33.94 -47.53 19.55
C GLU A 52 -32.76 -48.53 19.57
N TYR A 53 -31.59 -47.97 19.88
CA TYR A 53 -30.35 -48.74 19.98
C TYR A 53 -29.66 -48.44 21.29
N ALA A 54 -28.94 -49.43 21.84
CA ALA A 54 -28.04 -49.28 22.97
C ALA A 54 -26.58 -49.41 22.51
N LYS A 55 -25.72 -48.51 22.99
CA LYS A 55 -24.28 -48.62 22.83
C LYS A 55 -23.78 -49.67 23.82
N ILE A 56 -23.16 -50.72 23.31
CA ILE A 56 -22.61 -51.84 24.13
C ILE A 56 -21.12 -51.61 24.42
N SER A 57 -20.39 -51.15 23.43
CA SER A 57 -18.98 -50.78 23.55
C SER A 57 -18.69 -49.57 22.64
N GLU A 58 -17.45 -49.13 22.57
CA GLU A 58 -17.05 -48.05 21.69
C GLU A 58 -17.32 -48.35 20.23
N THR A 59 -17.45 -49.61 19.87
CA THR A 59 -17.61 -50.05 18.47
C THR A 59 -18.85 -50.92 18.27
N GLN A 60 -19.65 -51.16 19.33
CA GLN A 60 -20.77 -52.09 19.25
C GLN A 60 -22.09 -51.47 19.72
N HIS A 61 -23.13 -51.65 18.91
CA HIS A 61 -24.51 -51.25 19.21
C HIS A 61 -25.44 -52.43 19.03
N ALA A 62 -26.45 -52.51 19.89
CA ALA A 62 -27.53 -53.46 19.78
C ALA A 62 -28.86 -52.76 19.63
N GLN A 63 -29.77 -53.34 18.88
CA GLN A 63 -31.11 -52.82 18.70
C GLN A 63 -32.02 -53.34 19.80
N TYR A 64 -32.87 -52.45 20.30
CA TYR A 64 -33.96 -52.85 21.19
C TYR A 64 -35.10 -53.48 20.37
N PHE A 65 -35.63 -54.53 20.93
CA PHE A 65 -36.84 -55.15 20.49
C PHE A 65 -37.85 -55.09 21.62
N VAL A 66 -39.12 -54.98 21.25
CA VAL A 66 -40.23 -55.02 22.19
C VAL A 66 -41.07 -56.24 21.93
N CYS A 67 -41.38 -56.99 22.98
CA CYS A 67 -42.28 -58.10 22.83
C CYS A 67 -43.74 -57.63 22.69
N ASN A 68 -44.64 -58.49 22.31
CA ASN A 68 -46.09 -58.20 22.22
C ASN A 68 -46.72 -57.67 23.53
N ASN A 69 -46.05 -57.90 24.68
CA ASN A 69 -46.48 -57.39 25.99
C ASN A 69 -45.73 -56.10 26.41
N GLY A 70 -44.97 -55.49 25.52
CA GLY A 70 -44.32 -54.21 25.76
C GLY A 70 -42.93 -54.28 26.45
N HIS A 71 -42.41 -55.47 26.77
CA HIS A 71 -41.11 -55.58 27.41
C HIS A 71 -39.96 -55.36 26.42
N LYS A 72 -39.10 -54.43 26.74
CA LYS A 72 -37.90 -54.11 25.94
C LYS A 72 -36.77 -55.06 26.23
N GLN A 73 -36.10 -55.52 25.18
CA GLN A 73 -34.90 -56.36 25.31
C GLN A 73 -33.91 -56.07 24.19
N LEU A 74 -32.63 -56.15 24.51
CA LEU A 74 -31.56 -56.07 23.51
C LEU A 74 -31.42 -57.39 22.80
N ARG A 75 -31.24 -57.35 21.49
CA ARG A 75 -31.07 -58.58 20.71
C ARG A 75 -29.70 -58.69 20.10
N TYR A 76 -29.20 -59.92 20.17
CA TYR A 76 -28.07 -60.43 19.44
C TYR A 76 -28.46 -60.94 18.06
N THR A 77 -27.48 -61.19 17.21
CA THR A 77 -27.69 -61.88 15.96
C THR A 77 -28.13 -63.33 16.19
N SER A 78 -28.60 -64.03 15.16
CA SER A 78 -29.07 -65.41 15.26
C SER A 78 -28.02 -66.39 15.79
N ASP A 79 -26.74 -66.04 15.71
CA ASP A 79 -25.60 -66.76 16.25
C ASP A 79 -25.23 -66.38 17.70
N GLY A 80 -26.04 -65.53 18.36
CA GLY A 80 -25.82 -65.08 19.72
C GLY A 80 -24.75 -64.00 19.91
N GLN A 81 -24.21 -63.44 18.85
CA GLN A 81 -23.18 -62.40 18.92
C GLN A 81 -23.71 -61.06 18.50
N PHE A 82 -23.18 -59.99 19.16
CA PHE A 82 -23.36 -58.65 18.66
C PHE A 82 -22.45 -58.42 17.45
N ARG A 83 -23.02 -57.92 16.37
CA ARG A 83 -22.24 -57.49 15.21
C ARG A 83 -22.53 -56.04 14.94
N ASP A 84 -21.47 -55.27 14.88
CA ASP A 84 -21.56 -53.93 14.43
C ASP A 84 -21.79 -53.85 12.91
N VAL A 85 -22.65 -52.97 12.55
CA VAL A 85 -22.83 -52.56 11.15
C VAL A 85 -22.31 -51.14 11.10
N SER A 86 -21.06 -51.00 10.66
CA SER A 86 -20.47 -49.68 10.45
C SER A 86 -20.67 -49.21 9.01
N SER A 87 -20.98 -47.98 8.86
CA SER A 87 -21.02 -47.30 7.58
C SER A 87 -19.91 -46.25 7.53
N HIS A 88 -19.06 -46.33 6.52
CA HIS A 88 -17.97 -45.41 6.33
C HIS A 88 -18.46 -44.03 5.85
N VAL A 89 -17.91 -42.98 6.43
CA VAL A 89 -18.06 -41.63 5.95
C VAL A 89 -16.73 -41.22 5.33
N ALA A 90 -16.77 -40.90 4.05
CA ALA A 90 -15.55 -40.56 3.30
C ALA A 90 -14.88 -39.29 3.86
N SER A 91 -13.56 -39.27 3.80
CA SER A 91 -12.77 -38.05 4.05
C SER A 91 -13.07 -36.99 3.02
N LYS A 92 -12.97 -35.74 3.41
CA LYS A 92 -12.97 -34.58 2.53
C LYS A 92 -11.60 -33.93 2.60
N ASN A 93 -10.90 -33.86 1.49
CA ASN A 93 -9.58 -33.23 1.45
C ASN A 93 -9.67 -31.74 1.76
N ALA A 94 -8.73 -31.26 2.56
CA ALA A 94 -8.52 -29.84 2.77
C ALA A 94 -8.02 -29.20 1.46
N THR A 95 -8.44 -27.97 1.21
CA THR A 95 -7.95 -27.12 0.13
C THR A 95 -7.48 -25.80 0.68
N CYS A 96 -6.95 -24.93 -0.12
CA CYS A 96 -6.59 -23.57 0.34
C CYS A 96 -7.81 -22.64 0.48
N THR A 97 -9.02 -23.11 0.28
CA THR A 97 -10.27 -22.33 0.47
C THR A 97 -11.22 -22.96 1.48
N HIS A 98 -11.01 -24.23 1.82
CA HIS A 98 -11.87 -24.98 2.75
C HIS A 98 -11.05 -25.93 3.59
N SER A 99 -11.44 -26.10 4.85
CA SER A 99 -10.96 -27.16 5.69
C SER A 99 -11.46 -28.52 5.20
N GLY A 100 -10.68 -29.53 5.46
CA GLY A 100 -11.03 -30.92 5.20
C GLY A 100 -11.67 -31.60 6.40
N LEU A 101 -12.02 -32.87 6.21
CA LEU A 101 -12.47 -33.77 7.26
C LEU A 101 -11.75 -35.12 7.10
N THR A 102 -11.36 -35.73 8.19
CA THR A 102 -10.87 -37.11 8.16
C THR A 102 -12.00 -38.09 7.79
N ALA A 103 -11.66 -39.29 7.41
CA ALA A 103 -12.64 -40.36 7.34
C ALA A 103 -13.27 -40.62 8.69
N GLY A 104 -14.50 -41.01 8.71
CA GLY A 104 -15.24 -41.37 9.88
C GLY A 104 -16.07 -42.63 9.68
N SER A 105 -16.80 -43.04 10.70
CA SER A 105 -17.80 -44.07 10.56
C SER A 105 -18.96 -43.88 11.56
N HIS A 106 -20.14 -44.35 11.18
CA HIS A 106 -21.30 -44.37 12.03
C HIS A 106 -21.95 -45.74 11.99
N CYS A 107 -22.86 -45.99 12.93
CA CYS A 107 -23.63 -47.23 12.93
C CYS A 107 -24.51 -47.27 11.67
N GLY A 108 -24.39 -48.33 10.86
CA GLY A 108 -25.17 -48.51 9.63
C GLY A 108 -26.57 -49.10 9.86
N ARG A 109 -26.99 -49.30 11.11
CA ARG A 109 -28.34 -49.77 11.41
C ARG A 109 -29.38 -48.67 11.17
N PRO A 110 -30.49 -48.99 10.49
CA PRO A 110 -31.54 -47.99 10.27
C PRO A 110 -32.00 -47.34 11.57
N GLY A 111 -32.03 -46.00 11.62
CA GLY A 111 -32.47 -45.21 12.77
C GLY A 111 -31.46 -45.11 13.94
N CYS A 112 -30.28 -45.74 13.87
CA CYS A 112 -29.27 -45.62 14.93
C CYS A 112 -28.57 -44.29 14.92
N GLY A 113 -27.89 -43.95 13.83
CA GLY A 113 -27.18 -42.67 13.69
C GLY A 113 -25.99 -42.45 14.60
N GLU A 114 -25.65 -43.43 15.47
CA GLU A 114 -24.52 -43.32 16.41
C GLU A 114 -23.18 -43.23 15.67
N VAL A 115 -22.39 -42.21 16.05
CA VAL A 115 -21.06 -41.97 15.46
C VAL A 115 -20.04 -42.89 16.16
N LEU A 116 -19.44 -43.83 15.43
CA LEU A 116 -18.43 -44.77 15.92
C LEU A 116 -17.04 -44.18 15.86
N VAL A 117 -16.71 -43.55 14.74
CA VAL A 117 -15.47 -42.81 14.57
C VAL A 117 -15.83 -41.38 14.10
N PRO A 118 -15.65 -40.37 14.94
CA PRO A 118 -15.93 -39.01 14.57
C PRO A 118 -14.96 -38.51 13.51
N GLN A 119 -15.47 -37.74 12.55
CA GLN A 119 -14.60 -37.01 11.65
C GLN A 119 -13.95 -35.84 12.41
N THR A 120 -12.66 -35.65 12.22
CA THR A 120 -11.93 -34.50 12.75
C THR A 120 -11.65 -33.51 11.62
N VAL A 121 -11.65 -32.23 11.98
CA VAL A 121 -11.34 -31.16 11.02
C VAL A 121 -9.86 -31.22 10.66
N VAL A 122 -9.56 -31.23 9.36
CA VAL A 122 -8.23 -31.03 8.81
C VAL A 122 -8.11 -29.57 8.43
N GLU A 123 -7.12 -28.87 8.96
CA GLU A 123 -6.94 -27.44 8.71
C GLU A 123 -6.82 -27.14 7.22
N GLN A 124 -7.25 -25.93 6.86
CA GLN A 124 -7.14 -25.39 5.51
C GLN A 124 -5.67 -25.33 5.10
N LEU A 125 -5.37 -25.70 3.86
CA LEU A 125 -4.02 -25.61 3.33
C LEU A 125 -3.61 -24.15 3.09
N PRO A 126 -2.34 -23.81 3.25
CA PRO A 126 -1.84 -22.49 2.91
C PRO A 126 -1.97 -22.24 1.41
N HIS A 127 -2.12 -20.98 1.03
CA HIS A 127 -2.08 -20.59 -0.37
C HIS A 127 -0.66 -20.73 -0.94
N THR A 128 -0.55 -21.26 -2.15
CA THR A 128 0.69 -21.28 -2.92
C THR A 128 0.59 -20.21 -4.01
N PHE A 129 1.31 -19.11 -3.82
CA PHE A 129 1.28 -17.99 -4.76
C PHE A 129 2.28 -18.16 -5.91
N ASP A 130 2.01 -17.51 -7.03
CA ASP A 130 2.91 -17.35 -8.17
C ASP A 130 4.07 -16.38 -7.86
N LYS A 131 4.86 -16.04 -8.88
CA LYS A 131 5.98 -15.09 -8.74
C LYS A 131 5.56 -13.64 -8.54
N GLY A 132 4.27 -13.35 -8.65
CA GLY A 132 3.73 -12.02 -8.62
C GLY A 132 3.90 -11.24 -9.93
N VAL A 133 2.95 -10.35 -10.17
CA VAL A 133 2.97 -9.39 -11.29
C VAL A 133 3.13 -7.99 -10.73
N VAL A 134 4.23 -7.34 -11.10
CA VAL A 134 4.52 -5.97 -10.65
C VAL A 134 3.76 -4.97 -11.51
N THR A 135 2.98 -4.10 -10.85
CA THR A 135 2.41 -2.90 -11.44
C THR A 135 3.23 -1.70 -11.00
N SER A 136 3.94 -1.08 -11.93
CA SER A 136 4.78 0.09 -11.62
C SER A 136 3.94 1.30 -11.21
N PRO A 137 4.41 2.13 -10.26
CA PRO A 137 3.74 3.36 -9.88
C PRO A 137 3.76 4.37 -11.03
N THR A 138 2.73 5.20 -11.10
CA THR A 138 2.65 6.36 -11.99
C THR A 138 2.67 7.64 -11.16
N CYS A 139 2.58 8.81 -11.81
CA CYS A 139 2.46 10.08 -11.09
C CYS A 139 1.22 10.16 -10.19
N PHE A 140 0.16 9.41 -10.51
CA PHE A 140 -1.15 9.47 -9.84
C PHE A 140 -1.54 8.20 -9.12
N ARG A 141 -0.92 7.06 -9.44
CA ARG A 141 -1.30 5.75 -8.91
C ARG A 141 -0.13 5.09 -8.22
N GLU A 142 -0.42 4.47 -7.10
CA GLU A 142 0.53 3.61 -6.41
C GLU A 142 0.94 2.40 -7.28
N GLY A 143 2.15 1.93 -7.08
CA GLY A 143 2.63 0.66 -7.59
C GLY A 143 2.38 -0.44 -6.57
N TYR A 144 2.31 -1.68 -7.02
CA TYR A 144 2.11 -2.85 -6.17
C TYR A 144 2.47 -4.15 -6.89
N THR A 145 2.62 -5.22 -6.12
CA THR A 145 2.76 -6.57 -6.67
C THR A 145 1.47 -7.35 -6.40
N THR A 146 0.91 -7.95 -7.43
CA THR A 146 -0.24 -8.85 -7.32
C THR A 146 0.23 -10.28 -7.38
N TYR A 147 0.03 -11.03 -6.30
CA TYR A 147 0.28 -12.46 -6.21
C TYR A 147 -1.02 -13.22 -6.39
N THR A 148 -1.03 -14.24 -7.23
CA THR A 148 -2.20 -15.07 -7.50
C THR A 148 -1.97 -16.48 -6.99
N CYS A 149 -2.86 -17.01 -6.17
CA CYS A 149 -2.78 -18.41 -5.76
C CYS A 149 -2.92 -19.33 -6.98
N THR A 150 -1.95 -20.22 -7.17
CA THR A 150 -1.90 -21.12 -8.32
C THR A 150 -3.07 -22.10 -8.36
N VAL A 151 -3.65 -22.41 -7.20
CA VAL A 151 -4.75 -23.37 -7.00
C VAL A 151 -6.12 -22.70 -7.09
N CYS A 152 -6.42 -21.76 -6.18
CA CYS A 152 -7.77 -21.18 -6.05
C CYS A 152 -7.94 -19.84 -6.76
N LYS A 153 -6.87 -19.28 -7.33
CA LYS A 153 -6.87 -17.98 -8.05
C LYS A 153 -7.17 -16.75 -7.18
N THR A 154 -7.22 -16.90 -5.86
CA THR A 154 -7.29 -15.77 -4.95
C THR A 154 -6.08 -14.87 -5.14
N GLN A 155 -6.30 -13.56 -5.18
CA GLN A 155 -5.24 -12.56 -5.35
C GLN A 155 -4.96 -11.82 -4.04
N VAL A 156 -3.68 -11.53 -3.82
CA VAL A 156 -3.20 -10.70 -2.71
C VAL A 156 -2.31 -9.61 -3.29
N ILE A 157 -2.52 -8.39 -2.85
CA ILE A 157 -1.74 -7.22 -3.25
C ILE A 157 -0.80 -6.85 -2.10
N THR A 158 0.49 -6.77 -2.42
CA THR A 158 1.55 -6.39 -1.48
C THR A 158 2.54 -5.42 -2.13
N ASP A 159 3.62 -5.10 -1.44
CA ASP A 159 4.74 -4.28 -1.94
C ASP A 159 4.26 -2.95 -2.53
N LYS A 160 3.36 -2.29 -1.82
CA LYS A 160 2.82 -1.01 -2.24
C LYS A 160 3.88 0.07 -2.24
N VAL A 161 4.01 0.75 -3.37
CA VAL A 161 4.89 1.90 -3.58
C VAL A 161 4.03 3.13 -3.85
N ALA A 162 4.31 4.23 -3.16
CA ALA A 162 3.56 5.46 -3.34
C ALA A 162 3.62 5.98 -4.79
N PRO A 163 2.62 6.75 -5.23
CA PRO A 163 2.66 7.42 -6.51
C PRO A 163 3.93 8.27 -6.66
N LEU A 164 4.46 8.32 -7.85
CA LEU A 164 5.63 9.15 -8.17
C LEU A 164 5.21 10.62 -8.15
N SER A 165 6.05 11.50 -7.57
CA SER A 165 5.86 12.92 -7.74
C SER A 165 6.03 13.31 -9.22
N HIS A 166 5.43 14.42 -9.65
CA HIS A 166 5.65 14.93 -10.98
C HIS A 166 7.08 15.48 -11.11
N TRP A 167 7.69 15.21 -12.26
CA TRP A 167 8.97 15.79 -12.65
C TRP A 167 8.69 16.77 -13.81
N TYR A 168 8.76 18.07 -13.51
CA TYR A 168 8.35 19.08 -14.47
C TYR A 168 9.43 19.42 -15.50
N ALA A 169 9.00 19.78 -16.69
CA ALA A 169 9.82 20.42 -17.70
C ALA A 169 10.13 21.87 -17.31
N GLU A 170 10.86 22.57 -18.17
CA GLU A 170 11.05 24.00 -18.04
C GLU A 170 9.70 24.72 -17.98
N TRP A 171 9.61 25.69 -17.08
CA TRP A 171 8.44 26.51 -16.93
C TRP A 171 8.34 27.52 -18.06
N THR A 172 7.19 27.61 -18.69
CA THR A 172 6.88 28.53 -19.79
C THR A 172 5.71 29.44 -19.44
N PRO A 173 5.65 30.65 -20.00
CA PRO A 173 4.47 31.50 -19.81
C PRO A 173 3.19 30.79 -20.27
N ALA A 174 2.13 30.90 -19.47
CA ALA A 174 0.81 30.32 -19.74
C ALA A 174 -0.32 31.36 -19.71
N GLY A 175 0.03 32.60 -19.78
CA GLY A 175 -0.85 33.78 -19.69
C GLY A 175 -0.14 34.92 -18.99
N LYS A 176 -0.85 36.02 -18.75
CA LYS A 176 -0.27 37.15 -18.05
C LYS A 176 0.04 36.81 -16.61
N TRP A 177 1.32 36.77 -16.24
CA TRP A 177 1.81 36.40 -14.92
C TRP A 177 1.40 35.00 -14.44
N MET A 178 1.28 34.11 -15.40
CA MET A 178 1.11 32.67 -15.12
C MET A 178 2.18 31.87 -15.85
N ASN A 179 2.64 30.81 -15.21
CA ASN A 179 3.56 29.87 -15.80
C ASN A 179 3.00 28.44 -15.76
N SER A 180 3.46 27.62 -16.67
CA SER A 180 3.09 26.21 -16.71
C SER A 180 4.28 25.33 -17.06
N ALA A 181 4.28 24.11 -16.54
CA ALA A 181 5.27 23.11 -16.86
C ALA A 181 4.61 21.72 -16.98
N PRO A 182 4.76 21.06 -18.13
CA PRO A 182 4.30 19.71 -18.31
C PRO A 182 5.20 18.70 -17.55
N CYS A 183 4.63 17.61 -17.13
CA CYS A 183 5.41 16.52 -16.53
C CYS A 183 6.25 15.81 -17.60
N LYS A 184 7.55 15.60 -17.32
CA LYS A 184 8.49 14.88 -18.19
C LYS A 184 8.37 13.37 -18.13
N ARG A 185 7.62 12.81 -17.16
CA ARG A 185 7.53 11.37 -17.01
C ARG A 185 6.75 10.74 -18.17
N PRO A 186 7.24 9.65 -18.75
CA PRO A 186 6.56 8.96 -19.84
C PRO A 186 5.12 8.60 -19.48
N GLY A 187 4.17 8.91 -20.37
CA GLY A 187 2.75 8.60 -20.18
C GLY A 187 1.99 9.53 -19.23
N CYS A 188 2.65 10.56 -18.66
CA CYS A 188 1.99 11.57 -17.86
C CYS A 188 1.65 12.79 -18.72
N THR A 189 0.39 13.16 -18.78
CA THR A 189 -0.11 14.34 -19.54
C THR A 189 -0.38 15.54 -18.64
N TYR A 190 -0.06 15.43 -17.36
CA TYR A 190 -0.32 16.49 -16.40
C TYR A 190 0.58 17.70 -16.65
N THR A 191 -0.01 18.87 -16.65
CA THR A 191 0.67 20.17 -16.70
C THR A 191 0.29 20.96 -15.46
N LYS A 192 1.30 21.36 -14.69
CA LYS A 192 1.08 22.26 -13.54
C LYS A 192 1.06 23.69 -14.04
N THR A 193 0.09 24.46 -13.58
CA THR A 193 0.00 25.91 -13.81
C THR A 193 0.01 26.60 -12.47
N THR A 194 0.80 27.67 -12.35
CA THR A 194 0.92 28.48 -11.13
C THR A 194 1.06 29.94 -11.48
N ASP A 195 0.76 30.81 -10.50
CA ASP A 195 1.09 32.22 -10.63
C ASP A 195 2.61 32.43 -10.69
N CYS A 196 3.04 33.44 -11.42
CA CYS A 196 4.43 33.84 -11.46
C CYS A 196 4.91 34.37 -10.11
N ALA A 197 6.10 33.96 -9.69
CA ALA A 197 6.85 34.64 -8.66
C ALA A 197 7.35 35.97 -9.23
N LYS A 198 6.75 37.05 -8.80
CA LYS A 198 7.11 38.40 -9.29
C LYS A 198 8.30 38.92 -8.51
N TRP A 199 9.31 39.35 -9.26
CA TRP A 199 10.46 40.04 -8.70
C TRP A 199 10.55 41.43 -9.33
N GLU A 200 10.52 42.46 -8.50
CA GLU A 200 10.57 43.83 -8.91
C GLU A 200 12.02 44.36 -8.80
N PHE A 201 12.43 45.15 -9.79
CA PHE A 201 13.73 45.81 -9.80
C PHE A 201 13.63 47.16 -10.46
N LEU A 202 14.55 48.05 -10.09
CA LEU A 202 14.69 49.38 -10.70
C LEU A 202 15.86 49.36 -11.68
N LEU A 203 15.70 50.02 -12.83
CA LEU A 203 16.71 50.10 -13.85
C LEU A 203 16.85 51.57 -14.31
N ASN A 204 18.09 52.07 -14.32
CA ASN A 204 18.39 53.35 -14.90
C ASN A 204 18.36 53.21 -16.42
N VAL A 205 17.47 53.94 -17.07
CA VAL A 205 17.26 53.89 -18.54
C VAL A 205 17.74 55.23 -19.11
N GLU A 206 18.52 55.16 -20.18
CA GLU A 206 19.02 56.36 -20.83
C GLU A 206 17.85 57.25 -21.32
N GLY A 207 17.87 58.51 -20.95
CA GLY A 207 16.82 59.48 -21.29
C GLY A 207 15.68 59.61 -20.26
N GLU A 208 15.65 58.78 -19.25
CA GLU A 208 14.68 58.86 -18.14
C GLU A 208 15.29 59.58 -16.93
N GLU A 209 14.52 60.51 -16.33
CA GLU A 209 14.98 61.26 -15.15
C GLU A 209 15.04 60.44 -13.86
N LYS A 210 14.34 59.29 -13.83
CA LYS A 210 14.22 58.40 -12.67
C LYS A 210 14.32 56.96 -13.11
N PRO A 211 14.81 56.07 -12.22
CA PRO A 211 14.83 54.66 -12.49
C PRO A 211 13.42 54.13 -12.79
N VAL A 212 13.32 53.32 -13.83
CA VAL A 212 12.08 52.67 -14.26
C VAL A 212 11.90 51.34 -13.54
N GLN A 213 10.73 51.14 -12.98
CA GLN A 213 10.41 49.88 -12.30
C GLN A 213 10.00 48.83 -13.30
N TYR A 214 10.69 47.71 -13.27
CA TYR A 214 10.36 46.49 -14.00
C TYR A 214 10.01 45.33 -13.07
N THR A 215 9.28 44.39 -13.60
CA THR A 215 8.97 43.14 -12.91
C THR A 215 9.38 42.00 -13.81
N VAL A 216 9.98 40.95 -13.23
CA VAL A 216 10.34 39.73 -13.93
C VAL A 216 9.83 38.52 -13.16
N CYS A 217 9.43 37.47 -13.86
CA CYS A 217 9.27 36.14 -13.31
C CYS A 217 10.57 35.36 -13.51
N PRO A 218 11.36 35.11 -12.49
CA PRO A 218 12.62 34.38 -12.66
C PRO A 218 12.41 32.95 -13.16
N VAL A 219 11.23 32.37 -12.88
CA VAL A 219 10.91 30.98 -13.25
C VAL A 219 10.63 30.84 -14.75
N CYS A 220 9.78 31.68 -15.33
CA CYS A 220 9.42 31.56 -16.75
C CYS A 220 9.99 32.67 -17.65
N GLY A 221 10.66 33.68 -17.08
CA GLY A 221 11.30 34.78 -17.81
C GLY A 221 10.36 35.89 -18.26
N GLN A 222 9.06 35.84 -17.96
CA GLN A 222 8.11 36.89 -18.34
C GLN A 222 8.45 38.20 -17.63
N THR A 223 8.36 39.32 -18.36
CA THR A 223 8.63 40.67 -17.82
C THR A 223 7.37 41.54 -17.83
N SER A 224 7.41 42.67 -17.13
CA SER A 224 6.29 43.61 -17.05
C SER A 224 6.02 44.35 -18.36
N ASP A 225 7.00 44.45 -19.25
CA ASP A 225 6.88 45.07 -20.57
C ASP A 225 6.49 44.08 -21.69
N ASP A 226 6.04 42.86 -21.29
CA ASP A 226 5.64 41.76 -22.18
C ASP A 226 6.80 41.20 -23.05
N THR A 227 8.05 41.44 -22.68
CA THR A 227 9.20 40.69 -23.23
C THR A 227 9.42 39.37 -22.44
N ARG A 228 10.39 38.62 -22.88
CA ARG A 228 10.74 37.38 -22.22
C ARG A 228 12.25 37.17 -22.15
N LEU A 229 12.72 36.83 -20.98
CA LEU A 229 14.10 36.39 -20.79
C LEU A 229 14.22 34.87 -21.06
N GLU A 230 15.10 34.50 -21.96
CA GLU A 230 15.32 33.12 -22.36
C GLU A 230 16.39 32.43 -21.50
N MET A 231 16.25 31.14 -21.29
CA MET A 231 17.25 30.35 -20.58
C MET A 231 18.57 30.32 -21.34
N VAL A 232 19.65 30.58 -20.63
CA VAL A 232 21.02 30.45 -21.17
C VAL A 232 21.55 29.06 -20.88
N SER A 233 21.95 28.35 -21.91
CA SER A 233 22.60 27.05 -21.79
C SER A 233 24.10 27.15 -21.45
N ASN A 234 24.70 26.06 -20.98
CA ASN A 234 26.14 25.97 -20.71
C ASN A 234 26.65 26.93 -19.62
N VAL A 235 25.82 27.28 -18.66
CA VAL A 235 26.21 27.99 -17.46
C VAL A 235 26.70 26.96 -16.43
N VAL A 236 27.89 27.18 -15.88
CA VAL A 236 28.48 26.35 -14.82
C VAL A 236 28.58 27.14 -13.54
N THR A 237 28.13 26.60 -12.44
CA THR A 237 28.25 27.21 -11.12
C THR A 237 29.25 26.47 -10.25
N LYS A 238 30.01 27.22 -9.45
CA LYS A 238 30.91 26.69 -8.44
C LYS A 238 30.73 27.48 -7.15
N PRO A 239 30.01 26.92 -6.16
CA PRO A 239 29.91 27.55 -4.83
C PRO A 239 31.29 27.73 -4.21
N ILE A 240 31.49 28.90 -3.56
CA ILE A 240 32.77 29.23 -2.90
C ILE A 240 32.78 28.73 -1.45
N THR A 241 31.65 28.77 -0.80
CA THR A 241 31.45 28.24 0.55
C THR A 241 30.55 27.01 0.46
N GLY A 242 30.71 26.00 1.27
CA GLY A 242 30.10 24.67 1.22
C GLY A 242 28.59 24.54 0.95
N TRP A 243 28.01 25.57 0.37
CA TRP A 243 26.62 25.67 -0.07
C TRP A 243 26.46 25.01 -1.44
N THR A 244 25.70 23.96 -1.50
CA THR A 244 25.29 23.34 -2.76
C THR A 244 23.82 23.66 -2.95
N PRO A 245 23.43 24.45 -3.96
CA PRO A 245 22.01 24.66 -4.24
C PRO A 245 21.37 23.33 -4.65
N GLU A 246 20.39 22.88 -3.89
CA GLU A 246 19.53 21.78 -4.32
C GLU A 246 18.38 22.33 -5.17
N GLY A 247 18.66 22.64 -6.40
CA GLY A 247 17.64 23.14 -7.32
C GLY A 247 18.25 23.48 -8.66
N ASP A 248 17.39 23.60 -9.64
CA ASP A 248 17.80 23.97 -10.98
C ASP A 248 18.24 25.45 -11.02
N LEU A 249 19.39 25.71 -11.59
CA LEU A 249 19.82 27.07 -11.89
C LEU A 249 18.93 27.68 -12.97
N LEU A 250 18.34 28.81 -12.66
CA LEU A 250 17.58 29.65 -13.59
C LEU A 250 18.44 30.85 -13.98
N PHE A 251 19.16 30.74 -15.09
CA PHE A 251 19.97 31.80 -15.63
C PHE A 251 19.34 32.25 -16.95
N ARG A 252 18.74 33.43 -16.94
CA ARG A 252 17.96 33.95 -18.07
C ARG A 252 18.52 35.28 -18.56
N GLN A 253 18.53 35.46 -19.86
CA GLN A 253 18.95 36.71 -20.50
C GLN A 253 17.89 37.15 -21.50
N GLY A 254 17.76 38.45 -21.68
CA GLY A 254 16.93 39.04 -22.72
C GLY A 254 17.08 40.53 -22.81
N GLU A 255 16.34 41.07 -23.75
CA GLU A 255 16.28 42.52 -24.04
C GLU A 255 14.88 43.04 -23.73
N LEU A 256 14.81 44.13 -22.98
CA LEU A 256 13.58 44.85 -22.71
C LEU A 256 13.15 45.63 -23.92
N LYS A 257 11.90 46.10 -23.98
CA LYS A 257 11.38 46.85 -25.12
C LYS A 257 12.14 48.17 -25.40
N ASN A 258 12.76 48.72 -24.38
CA ASN A 258 13.60 49.92 -24.49
C ASN A 258 15.01 49.66 -25.00
N GLY A 259 15.36 48.41 -25.28
CA GLY A 259 16.69 48.02 -25.79
C GLY A 259 17.69 47.63 -24.70
N GLU A 260 17.35 47.80 -23.40
CA GLU A 260 18.23 47.40 -22.30
C GLU A 260 18.36 45.89 -22.16
N LYS A 261 19.55 45.40 -22.04
CA LYS A 261 19.83 43.95 -21.86
C LYS A 261 20.05 43.60 -20.42
N ILE A 262 19.32 42.63 -19.97
CA ILE A 262 19.36 42.16 -18.57
C ILE A 262 19.58 40.67 -18.46
N ILE A 263 20.17 40.27 -17.35
CA ILE A 263 20.29 38.88 -16.93
C ILE A 263 19.62 38.73 -15.56
N CYS A 264 18.72 37.77 -15.47
CA CYS A 264 18.08 37.36 -14.23
C CYS A 264 18.67 36.00 -13.79
N VAL A 265 19.29 35.98 -12.62
CA VAL A 265 19.89 34.76 -12.05
C VAL A 265 19.15 34.37 -10.78
N SER A 266 18.66 33.16 -10.73
CA SER A 266 18.01 32.59 -9.55
C SER A 266 18.22 31.09 -9.46
N PHE A 267 17.83 30.51 -8.33
CA PHE A 267 17.78 29.06 -8.16
C PHE A 267 16.37 28.66 -7.75
N GLU A 268 15.91 27.52 -8.25
CA GLU A 268 14.70 26.90 -7.76
C GLU A 268 15.06 26.09 -6.49
N PHE A 269 14.66 26.61 -5.32
CA PHE A 269 14.97 25.94 -4.04
C PHE A 269 13.83 25.03 -3.58
N ASP A 270 14.21 23.86 -3.06
CA ASP A 270 13.38 23.16 -2.08
C ASP A 270 13.52 23.89 -0.72
N ALA A 271 12.39 24.24 -0.11
CA ALA A 271 12.26 25.04 1.11
C ALA A 271 13.02 24.53 2.36
N ARG A 272 13.78 23.44 2.25
CA ARG A 272 14.46 22.78 3.36
C ARG A 272 15.93 23.16 3.56
N LEU A 273 16.49 24.00 2.71
CA LEU A 273 17.92 24.34 2.76
C LEU A 273 18.15 25.83 3.07
N ALA A 274 17.79 26.22 4.28
CA ALA A 274 18.28 27.43 4.86
C ALA A 274 19.70 27.20 5.39
N GLN A 275 20.73 27.31 4.57
CA GLN A 275 22.12 27.36 5.05
C GLN A 275 23.02 28.21 4.20
N ASP A 276 23.60 29.18 4.87
CA ASP A 276 24.81 29.94 4.65
C ASP A 276 25.28 30.36 3.25
N THR A 277 25.35 31.66 3.13
CA THR A 277 26.18 32.46 2.20
C THR A 277 26.28 31.98 0.76
N GLY A 278 25.41 32.56 -0.03
CA GLY A 278 25.30 32.27 -1.45
C GLY A 278 26.38 32.85 -2.35
N LYS A 279 27.67 32.93 -1.94
CA LYS A 279 28.75 33.30 -2.85
C LYS A 279 29.03 32.19 -3.82
N THR A 280 28.83 32.46 -5.10
CA THR A 280 28.93 31.46 -6.16
C THR A 280 29.62 32.06 -7.37
N ASN A 281 30.61 31.35 -7.92
CA ASN A 281 31.19 31.69 -9.21
C ASN A 281 30.31 31.14 -10.34
N PHE A 282 30.03 32.00 -11.30
CA PHE A 282 29.33 31.67 -12.53
C PHE A 282 30.33 31.69 -13.68
N THR A 283 30.38 30.64 -14.46
CA THR A 283 31.14 30.57 -15.69
C THR A 283 30.18 30.41 -16.86
N VAL A 284 30.12 31.42 -17.72
CA VAL A 284 29.22 31.52 -18.85
C VAL A 284 29.98 31.55 -20.17
N PRO A 285 29.33 31.37 -21.36
CA PRO A 285 29.96 31.68 -22.65
C PRO A 285 30.40 33.14 -22.69
N ALA A 286 31.64 33.42 -23.08
CA ALA A 286 32.17 34.79 -23.15
C ALA A 286 31.35 35.68 -24.12
N SER A 287 30.82 35.11 -25.19
CA SER A 287 29.95 35.77 -26.15
C SER A 287 28.66 36.39 -25.57
N LEU A 288 28.26 35.91 -24.39
CA LEU A 288 27.09 36.44 -23.67
C LEU A 288 27.34 37.88 -23.16
N LEU A 289 28.59 38.17 -22.81
CA LEU A 289 29.03 39.42 -22.15
C LEU A 289 29.91 40.28 -23.06
N ASP A 290 30.20 39.79 -24.28
CA ASP A 290 31.08 40.50 -25.21
C ASP A 290 30.52 41.85 -25.61
N GLY A 291 31.33 42.90 -25.45
CA GLY A 291 30.93 44.27 -25.72
C GLY A 291 30.12 44.95 -24.58
N TYR A 292 30.01 44.33 -23.42
CA TYR A 292 29.23 44.88 -22.30
C TYR A 292 30.05 44.91 -21.00
N LYS A 293 29.78 45.93 -20.19
CA LYS A 293 30.05 45.95 -18.75
C LYS A 293 28.90 45.27 -18.05
N VAL A 294 29.21 44.38 -17.09
CA VAL A 294 28.20 43.70 -16.29
C VAL A 294 27.98 44.44 -14.98
N MET A 295 26.81 44.98 -14.80
CA MET A 295 26.43 45.75 -13.62
C MET A 295 25.48 44.92 -12.76
N LEU A 296 25.77 44.76 -11.48
CA LEU A 296 24.85 44.17 -10.50
C LEU A 296 23.90 45.27 -10.01
N LEU A 297 22.59 45.00 -10.10
CA LEU A 297 21.55 45.86 -9.57
C LEU A 297 21.23 45.53 -8.11
N ASP A 298 21.16 46.55 -7.25
CA ASP A 298 20.59 46.39 -5.91
C ASP A 298 19.06 46.67 -5.90
N ALA A 299 18.45 46.58 -4.72
CA ALA A 299 16.99 46.80 -4.58
C ALA A 299 16.56 48.25 -4.89
N ASP A 300 17.45 49.21 -4.76
CA ASP A 300 17.20 50.65 -5.00
C ASP A 300 17.54 51.07 -6.43
N GLY A 301 18.03 50.14 -7.25
CA GLY A 301 18.43 50.40 -8.65
C GLY A 301 19.83 50.96 -8.80
N ASN A 302 20.65 50.93 -7.73
CA ASN A 302 22.04 51.30 -7.89
C ASN A 302 22.83 50.19 -8.57
N GLU A 303 23.77 50.58 -9.41
CA GLU A 303 24.57 49.69 -10.23
C GLU A 303 25.99 49.58 -9.66
N THR A 304 26.43 48.34 -9.47
CA THR A 304 27.82 48.06 -9.09
C THR A 304 28.47 47.18 -10.18
N GLN A 305 29.57 47.65 -10.76
CA GLN A 305 30.26 46.89 -11.79
C GLN A 305 30.83 45.60 -11.17
N LEU A 306 30.54 44.47 -11.84
CA LEU A 306 31.14 43.16 -11.47
C LEU A 306 32.49 43.00 -12.17
N ASP A 307 33.41 42.40 -11.44
CA ASP A 307 34.67 41.93 -12.02
C ASP A 307 34.37 40.67 -12.82
N VAL A 308 34.69 40.69 -14.11
CA VAL A 308 34.50 39.59 -15.04
C VAL A 308 35.84 39.16 -15.57
N ASP A 309 36.27 37.94 -15.28
CA ASP A 309 37.46 37.32 -15.80
C ASP A 309 37.14 36.53 -17.09
N VAL A 310 37.72 36.94 -18.21
CA VAL A 310 37.50 36.30 -19.50
C VAL A 310 38.71 35.45 -19.87
N SER A 311 38.51 34.15 -20.01
CA SER A 311 39.52 33.19 -20.44
C SER A 311 39.02 32.35 -21.62
N GLY A 312 39.58 32.65 -22.80
CA GLY A 312 39.17 32.02 -24.07
C GLY A 312 37.69 32.26 -24.39
N THR A 313 36.91 31.18 -24.49
CA THR A 313 35.45 31.24 -24.79
C THR A 313 34.56 31.33 -23.57
N ARG A 314 35.16 31.51 -22.38
CA ARG A 314 34.43 31.52 -21.11
C ARG A 314 34.69 32.85 -20.38
N ALA A 315 33.64 33.32 -19.70
CA ALA A 315 33.70 34.46 -18.77
C ALA A 315 33.26 33.99 -17.40
N THR A 316 33.95 34.42 -16.35
CA THR A 316 33.66 34.06 -14.95
C THR A 316 33.47 35.31 -14.13
N PHE A 317 32.41 35.32 -13.29
CA PHE A 317 32.12 36.35 -12.32
C PHE A 317 31.49 35.76 -11.08
N GLN A 318 31.46 36.52 -9.99
CA GLN A 318 30.92 36.06 -8.69
C GLN A 318 29.63 36.82 -8.35
N LEU A 319 28.63 36.08 -7.87
CA LEU A 319 27.44 36.64 -7.23
C LEU A 319 27.32 36.18 -5.79
N ASP A 320 26.82 37.07 -4.93
CA ASP A 320 26.48 36.79 -3.55
C ASP A 320 24.95 36.84 -3.39
N PHE A 321 24.34 35.71 -3.10
CA PHE A 321 22.90 35.58 -2.86
C PHE A 321 22.50 35.87 -1.41
N GLY A 322 23.47 36.13 -0.51
CA GLY A 322 23.23 36.37 0.90
C GLY A 322 22.73 35.12 1.65
N THR A 323 22.33 35.30 2.87
CA THR A 323 21.74 34.25 3.70
C THR A 323 20.25 34.12 3.37
N VAL A 324 19.80 32.97 2.92
CA VAL A 324 18.37 32.69 2.74
C VAL A 324 17.77 32.36 4.10
N VAL A 325 17.13 33.34 4.74
CA VAL A 325 16.56 33.18 6.08
C VAL A 325 15.15 32.60 6.04
N ASP A 326 14.48 32.61 4.89
CA ASP A 326 13.08 32.20 4.77
C ASP A 326 12.93 31.31 3.55
N GLY A 327 12.67 30.04 3.80
CA GLY A 327 12.61 28.95 2.79
C GLY A 327 11.56 29.11 1.66
N HIS A 328 10.98 30.29 1.50
CA HIS A 328 9.96 30.60 0.47
C HIS A 328 10.37 31.66 -0.55
N ARG A 329 11.56 32.23 -0.42
CA ARG A 329 12.01 33.25 -1.37
C ARG A 329 13.04 32.66 -2.33
N ILE A 330 12.72 32.70 -3.62
CA ILE A 330 13.68 32.45 -4.69
C ILE A 330 14.68 33.59 -4.64
N PRO A 331 15.97 33.36 -4.32
CA PRO A 331 16.96 34.42 -4.36
C PRO A 331 17.20 34.84 -5.82
N VAL A 332 17.05 36.09 -6.09
CA VAL A 332 17.21 36.63 -7.44
C VAL A 332 18.34 37.67 -7.43
N ARG A 333 19.16 37.65 -8.47
CA ARG A 333 20.12 38.70 -8.78
C ARG A 333 19.84 39.20 -10.21
N MET A 334 19.78 40.50 -10.35
CA MET A 334 19.59 41.17 -11.64
C MET A 334 20.91 41.79 -12.06
N LEU A 335 21.28 41.51 -13.29
CA LEU A 335 22.44 42.12 -13.94
C LEU A 335 21.97 42.92 -15.12
N HIS A 336 22.55 44.13 -15.26
CA HIS A 336 22.36 44.97 -16.42
C HIS A 336 23.62 44.94 -17.29
N LEU A 337 23.46 44.73 -18.57
CA LEU A 337 24.54 44.69 -19.56
C LEU A 337 24.64 46.04 -20.24
N VAL A 338 25.55 46.89 -19.77
CA VAL A 338 25.78 48.24 -20.30
C VAL A 338 26.80 48.18 -21.44
N PRO A 339 26.50 48.66 -22.66
CA PRO A 339 27.47 48.63 -23.75
C PRO A 339 28.78 49.31 -23.38
N THR A 340 29.91 48.70 -23.77
CA THR A 340 31.22 49.38 -23.75
C THR A 340 31.34 50.20 -25.02
N VAL A 341 31.29 51.50 -24.86
CA VAL A 341 31.50 52.46 -25.97
C VAL A 341 32.90 52.35 -26.53
#